data_63174a2689344ee9628aaf82e368fdc4
#
_entry.id   63174a2689344ee9628aaf82e368fdc4
#
_cell.length_a   1.000
_cell.length_b   1.000
_cell.length_c   1.000
_cell.angle_alpha   90.00
_cell.angle_beta   90.00
_cell.angle_gamma   90.00
#
_symmetry.space_group_name_H-M   'P 1'
#
loop_
_entity.id
_entity.type
_entity.pdbx_description
1 polymer ?
#
loop_
_entity_poly.entity_id
_entity_poly.type
_entity_poly.pdbx_seq_one_letter_code
_entity_poly.pdbx_strand_id
1 'polypeptide(L)'
;MSKLLIVTCTKAKTDKEFEARPIFQSLKKQYESNSKIEFYIFKDNQRGLSQCYNEILNNSEHKDKTALFVHDDVALEDLFLYEKLIDSPYSITGLAGAKTFNKSLDKLAWHLAADRSSFVGEVAHINKDGAVWTTCFGPTNSRALTLDGLFISCKVNDLVQKELLFDEEFAFHFYDIAFCMRANEKKVACGVLPIKVVHSGLGDSMLTKEWEEANIKFKQQYCS
;
A
#
# COMPACT_ATOMS: atom_id res chain seq x y z
N MET A 1 5.47 11.45 -20.92
CA MET A 1 5.73 10.15 -20.25
C MET A 1 5.33 10.30 -18.79
N SER A 2 4.56 9.37 -18.24
CA SER A 2 4.10 9.41 -16.86
C SER A 2 5.26 9.37 -15.87
N LYS A 3 5.15 10.07 -14.73
CA LYS A 3 6.13 10.02 -13.64
C LYS A 3 5.65 9.11 -12.54
N LEU A 4 6.58 8.53 -11.79
CA LEU A 4 6.30 7.80 -10.56
C LEU A 4 6.54 8.71 -9.37
N LEU A 5 5.51 8.95 -8.56
CA LEU A 5 5.59 9.70 -7.31
C LEU A 5 5.57 8.71 -6.14
N ILE A 6 6.69 8.54 -5.45
CA ILE A 6 6.77 7.71 -4.25
C ILE A 6 6.41 8.56 -3.05
N VAL A 7 5.39 8.13 -2.30
CA VAL A 7 4.82 8.83 -1.15
C VAL A 7 4.98 7.99 0.09
N THR A 8 5.56 8.55 1.14
CA THR A 8 5.67 7.89 2.44
C THR A 8 5.29 8.83 3.57
N CYS A 9 4.64 8.27 4.59
CA CYS A 9 4.37 8.94 5.86
C CYS A 9 5.32 8.37 6.92
N THR A 10 5.96 9.24 7.67
CA THR A 10 6.88 8.83 8.75
C THR A 10 6.66 9.66 10.00
N LYS A 11 6.82 9.02 11.16
CA LYS A 11 6.87 9.69 12.47
C LYS A 11 8.25 10.29 12.78
N ALA A 12 9.24 10.10 11.91
CA ALA A 12 10.57 10.71 12.05
C ALA A 12 10.46 12.24 12.04
N LYS A 13 10.98 12.88 13.08
CA LYS A 13 10.94 14.34 13.26
C LYS A 13 12.12 15.03 12.61
N THR A 14 13.26 14.36 12.55
CA THR A 14 14.52 14.88 12.02
C THR A 14 14.94 14.11 10.77
N ASP A 15 15.79 14.72 9.95
CA ASP A 15 16.38 14.07 8.79
C ASP A 15 17.16 12.81 9.21
N LYS A 16 17.93 12.88 10.30
CA LYS A 16 18.68 11.75 10.83
C LYS A 16 17.80 10.56 11.22
N GLU A 17 16.63 10.83 11.83
CA GLU A 17 15.67 9.78 12.15
C GLU A 17 15.06 9.17 10.90
N PHE A 18 14.80 9.99 9.88
CA PHE A 18 14.27 9.51 8.60
C PHE A 18 15.32 8.71 7.81
N GLU A 19 16.59 9.16 7.84
CA GLU A 19 17.72 8.45 7.22
C GLU A 19 17.90 7.03 7.75
N ALA A 20 17.49 6.78 8.99
CA ALA A 20 17.51 5.45 9.61
C ALA A 20 16.35 4.54 9.15
N ARG A 21 15.39 5.05 8.39
CA ARG A 21 14.25 4.25 7.90
C ARG A 21 14.63 3.44 6.66
N PRO A 22 14.14 2.20 6.54
CA PRO A 22 14.38 1.35 5.37
C PRO A 22 14.08 2.02 4.04
N ILE A 23 12.98 2.78 3.97
CA ILE A 23 12.58 3.50 2.77
C ILE A 23 13.66 4.50 2.31
N PHE A 24 14.30 5.24 3.21
CA PHE A 24 15.25 6.30 2.86
C PHE A 24 16.41 5.78 2.02
N GLN A 25 17.01 4.66 2.42
CA GLN A 25 18.14 4.07 1.71
C GLN A 25 17.77 3.66 0.28
N SER A 26 16.56 3.20 0.09
CA SER A 26 16.07 2.79 -1.22
C SER A 26 15.61 3.97 -2.09
N LEU A 27 15.14 5.07 -1.50
CA LEU A 27 14.73 6.27 -2.28
C LEU A 27 15.90 6.84 -3.09
N LYS A 28 17.09 6.96 -2.48
CA LYS A 28 18.28 7.42 -3.19
C LYS A 28 18.61 6.54 -4.38
N LYS A 29 18.62 5.23 -4.19
CA LYS A 29 18.87 4.22 -5.23
C LYS A 29 17.83 4.32 -6.37
N GLN A 30 16.55 4.48 -6.03
CA GLN A 30 15.48 4.63 -7.02
C GLN A 30 15.62 5.91 -7.84
N TYR A 31 15.96 7.03 -7.20
CA TYR A 31 16.17 8.30 -7.88
C TYR A 31 17.37 8.26 -8.85
N GLU A 32 18.47 7.66 -8.42
CA GLU A 32 19.66 7.50 -9.25
C GLU A 32 19.41 6.56 -10.44
N SER A 33 18.51 5.59 -10.29
CA SER A 33 18.15 4.65 -11.37
C SER A 33 17.26 5.26 -12.45
N ASN A 34 16.38 6.20 -12.08
CA ASN A 34 15.43 6.78 -13.05
C ASN A 34 14.99 8.20 -12.66
N SER A 35 15.37 9.20 -13.47
CA SER A 35 15.04 10.61 -13.26
C SER A 35 13.54 10.96 -13.33
N LYS A 36 12.68 10.00 -13.69
CA LYS A 36 11.22 10.17 -13.70
C LYS A 36 10.57 9.81 -12.37
N ILE A 37 11.37 9.41 -11.37
CA ILE A 37 10.92 9.11 -10.02
C ILE A 37 11.01 10.38 -9.18
N GLU A 38 9.92 10.74 -8.54
CA GLU A 38 9.78 11.86 -7.60
C GLU A 38 9.40 11.33 -6.22
N PHE A 39 9.65 12.11 -5.16
CA PHE A 39 9.30 11.74 -3.79
C PHE A 39 8.45 12.80 -3.14
N TYR A 40 7.52 12.35 -2.28
CA TYR A 40 6.78 13.18 -1.36
C TYR A 40 6.78 12.54 0.03
N ILE A 41 7.31 13.24 1.04
CA ILE A 41 7.51 12.69 2.38
C ILE A 41 6.72 13.53 3.39
N PHE A 42 5.73 12.91 4.02
CA PHE A 42 5.04 13.48 5.18
C PHE A 42 5.85 13.18 6.43
N LYS A 43 6.76 14.12 6.83
CA LYS A 43 7.57 14.01 8.06
C LYS A 43 6.78 14.41 9.29
N ASP A 44 7.18 13.89 10.47
CA ASP A 44 6.51 14.11 11.76
C ASP A 44 4.99 13.96 11.64
N ASN A 45 4.56 12.96 10.87
CA ASN A 45 3.17 12.82 10.51
C ASN A 45 2.33 12.36 11.70
N GLN A 46 1.33 13.18 12.05
CA GLN A 46 0.34 12.90 13.09
C GLN A 46 -1.06 12.62 12.50
N ARG A 47 -1.21 12.73 11.19
CA ARG A 47 -2.48 12.51 10.48
C ARG A 47 -2.64 11.04 10.08
N GLY A 48 -3.89 10.65 9.80
CA GLY A 48 -4.16 9.34 9.20
C GLY A 48 -3.51 9.19 7.81
N LEU A 49 -3.13 7.97 7.46
CA LEU A 49 -2.57 7.66 6.13
C LEU A 49 -3.56 8.03 5.02
N SER A 50 -4.84 7.71 5.20
CA SER A 50 -5.91 8.04 4.24
C SER A 50 -5.98 9.53 3.92
N GLN A 51 -5.84 10.41 4.93
CA GLN A 51 -5.82 11.85 4.76
C GLN A 51 -4.61 12.32 3.94
N CYS A 52 -3.43 11.80 4.28
CA CYS A 52 -2.19 12.12 3.56
C CYS A 52 -2.26 11.66 2.10
N TYR A 53 -2.76 10.45 1.87
CA TYR A 53 -2.87 9.88 0.54
C TYR A 53 -3.92 10.60 -0.32
N ASN A 54 -5.04 11.01 0.28
CA ASN A 54 -6.04 11.81 -0.41
C ASN A 54 -5.53 13.21 -0.77
N GLU A 55 -4.66 13.82 0.03
CA GLU A 55 -4.00 15.08 -0.33
C GLU A 55 -3.21 14.95 -1.64
N ILE A 56 -2.49 13.84 -1.81
CA ILE A 56 -1.77 13.54 -3.06
C ILE A 56 -2.74 13.30 -4.22
N LEU A 57 -3.79 12.50 -4.01
CA LEU A 57 -4.75 12.15 -5.06
C LEU A 57 -5.58 13.35 -5.52
N ASN A 58 -5.88 14.30 -4.63
CA ASN A 58 -6.64 15.51 -4.93
C ASN A 58 -5.80 16.65 -5.54
N ASN A 59 -4.46 16.54 -5.50
CA ASN A 59 -3.60 17.55 -6.09
C ASN A 59 -3.52 17.39 -7.61
N SER A 60 -4.00 18.39 -8.34
CA SER A 60 -4.03 18.40 -9.81
C SER A 60 -2.65 18.22 -10.47
N GLU A 61 -1.55 18.60 -9.78
CA GLU A 61 -0.19 18.41 -10.27
C GLU A 61 0.24 16.94 -10.34
N HIS A 62 -0.50 16.06 -9.68
CA HIS A 62 -0.22 14.62 -9.64
C HIS A 62 -1.12 13.80 -10.57
N LYS A 63 -2.10 14.44 -11.23
CA LYS A 63 -3.12 13.76 -12.03
C LYS A 63 -2.56 12.78 -13.06
N ASP A 64 -1.49 13.16 -13.76
CA ASP A 64 -0.88 12.34 -14.82
C ASP A 64 0.24 11.42 -14.32
N LYS A 65 0.39 11.28 -13.02
CA LYS A 65 1.40 10.43 -12.38
C LYS A 65 0.82 9.08 -11.95
N THR A 66 1.72 8.13 -11.75
CA THR A 66 1.47 6.97 -10.92
C THR A 66 1.98 7.29 -9.51
N ALA A 67 1.12 7.24 -8.49
CA ALA A 67 1.51 7.43 -7.10
C ALA A 67 1.75 6.06 -6.45
N LEU A 68 2.85 5.91 -5.73
CA LEU A 68 3.15 4.77 -4.88
C LEU A 68 3.09 5.20 -3.42
N PHE A 69 2.10 4.73 -2.69
CA PHE A 69 1.98 4.87 -1.24
C PHE A 69 2.67 3.68 -0.57
N VAL A 70 3.69 3.94 0.22
CA VAL A 70 4.53 2.89 0.83
C VAL A 70 4.91 3.26 2.26
N HIS A 71 4.92 2.27 3.16
CA HIS A 71 5.30 2.46 4.55
C HIS A 71 6.80 2.78 4.69
N ASP A 72 7.19 3.49 5.73
CA ASP A 72 8.57 3.93 5.94
C ASP A 72 9.52 2.80 6.41
N ASP A 73 8.98 1.65 6.78
CA ASP A 73 9.68 0.41 7.13
C ASP A 73 9.86 -0.57 5.96
N VAL A 74 9.57 -0.11 4.73
CA VAL A 74 9.73 -0.89 3.49
C VAL A 74 10.92 -0.37 2.69
N ALA A 75 11.89 -1.22 2.38
CA ALA A 75 12.95 -0.94 1.42
C ALA A 75 12.54 -1.37 0.00
N LEU A 76 12.67 -0.47 -0.98
CA LEU A 76 12.35 -0.71 -2.39
C LEU A 76 13.60 -1.24 -3.11
N GLU A 77 13.68 -2.55 -3.33
CA GLU A 77 14.87 -3.21 -3.90
C GLU A 77 14.73 -3.58 -5.39
N ASP A 78 13.60 -3.28 -6.00
CA ASP A 78 13.36 -3.56 -7.41
C ASP A 78 13.95 -2.46 -8.31
N LEU A 79 14.93 -2.79 -9.14
CA LEU A 79 15.55 -1.85 -10.07
C LEU A 79 14.64 -1.48 -11.25
N PHE A 80 13.60 -2.28 -11.51
CA PHE A 80 12.59 -2.05 -12.54
C PHE A 80 11.26 -1.56 -11.95
N LEU A 81 11.30 -0.96 -10.75
CA LEU A 81 10.11 -0.48 -10.04
C LEU A 81 9.29 0.47 -10.91
N TYR A 82 9.96 1.44 -11.55
CA TYR A 82 9.31 2.43 -12.40
C TYR A 82 8.56 1.75 -13.54
N GLU A 83 9.24 0.91 -14.32
CA GLU A 83 8.67 0.25 -15.49
C GLU A 83 7.49 -0.65 -15.09
N LYS A 84 7.65 -1.46 -14.04
CA LYS A 84 6.60 -2.35 -13.54
C LYS A 84 5.35 -1.60 -13.12
N LEU A 85 5.49 -0.45 -12.46
CA LEU A 85 4.34 0.32 -11.99
C LEU A 85 3.67 1.13 -13.10
N ILE A 86 4.46 1.73 -14.00
CA ILE A 86 3.90 2.48 -15.14
C ILE A 86 3.16 1.56 -16.10
N ASP A 87 3.74 0.39 -16.40
CA ASP A 87 3.19 -0.59 -17.34
C ASP A 87 2.20 -1.57 -16.69
N SER A 88 1.89 -1.39 -15.39
CA SER A 88 0.94 -2.24 -14.70
C SER A 88 -0.39 -2.33 -15.45
N PRO A 89 -0.98 -3.55 -15.62
CA PRO A 89 -2.31 -3.71 -16.21
C PRO A 89 -3.44 -3.30 -15.24
N TYR A 90 -3.10 -2.96 -14.00
CA TYR A 90 -4.05 -2.58 -12.96
C TYR A 90 -3.99 -1.08 -12.68
N SER A 91 -5.15 -0.49 -12.36
CA SER A 91 -5.22 0.89 -11.87
C SER A 91 -4.71 1.01 -10.44
N ILE A 92 -4.81 -0.08 -9.65
CA ILE A 92 -4.29 -0.19 -8.30
C ILE A 92 -3.43 -1.45 -8.20
N THR A 93 -2.17 -1.29 -7.77
CA THR A 93 -1.19 -2.38 -7.70
C THR A 93 -0.61 -2.51 -6.30
N GLY A 94 -0.64 -3.72 -5.75
CA GLY A 94 0.02 -4.09 -4.49
C GLY A 94 1.04 -5.21 -4.66
N LEU A 95 1.53 -5.73 -3.54
CA LEU A 95 2.49 -6.84 -3.47
C LEU A 95 1.83 -8.13 -3.04
N ALA A 96 0.88 -8.05 -2.11
CA ALA A 96 0.14 -9.16 -1.54
C ALA A 96 -1.33 -8.80 -1.38
N GLY A 97 -2.19 -9.80 -1.39
CA GLY A 97 -3.62 -9.63 -1.22
C GLY A 97 -4.40 -10.93 -1.41
N ALA A 98 -5.71 -10.81 -1.60
CA ALA A 98 -6.58 -11.95 -1.82
C ALA A 98 -7.61 -11.68 -2.92
N LYS A 99 -8.05 -12.75 -3.62
CA LYS A 99 -9.09 -12.71 -4.67
C LYS A 99 -10.50 -12.74 -4.09
N THR A 100 -10.65 -13.14 -2.83
CA THR A 100 -11.94 -13.26 -2.14
C THR A 100 -11.88 -12.50 -0.82
N PHE A 101 -13.05 -12.13 -0.28
CA PHE A 101 -13.17 -11.49 1.01
C PHE A 101 -14.51 -11.88 1.65
N ASN A 102 -14.44 -12.62 2.76
CA ASN A 102 -15.63 -13.05 3.49
C ASN A 102 -16.01 -12.03 4.58
N LYS A 103 -17.00 -11.22 4.29
CA LYS A 103 -17.50 -10.15 5.16
C LYS A 103 -18.20 -10.67 6.43
N SER A 104 -18.54 -11.95 6.48
CA SER A 104 -19.30 -12.56 7.62
C SER A 104 -18.41 -12.92 8.81
N LEU A 105 -17.09 -12.87 8.67
CA LEU A 105 -16.17 -13.23 9.75
C LEU A 105 -16.08 -12.14 10.82
N ASP A 106 -15.71 -12.53 12.04
CA ASP A 106 -15.61 -11.59 13.15
C ASP A 106 -14.41 -10.67 13.04
N LYS A 107 -13.29 -11.18 12.58
CA LYS A 107 -12.04 -10.42 12.38
C LYS A 107 -11.74 -10.32 10.90
N LEU A 108 -11.62 -9.09 10.44
CA LEU A 108 -11.42 -8.79 9.03
C LEU A 108 -10.05 -8.13 8.83
N ALA A 109 -9.19 -8.81 8.11
CA ALA A 109 -8.00 -8.27 7.45
C ALA A 109 -7.89 -9.03 6.14
N TRP A 110 -7.14 -8.55 5.16
CA TRP A 110 -7.08 -9.19 3.86
C TRP A 110 -6.76 -10.70 3.93
N HIS A 111 -5.91 -11.10 4.88
CA HIS A 111 -5.48 -12.50 5.08
C HIS A 111 -6.32 -13.27 6.11
N LEU A 112 -7.13 -12.61 6.93
CA LEU A 112 -8.06 -13.27 7.86
C LEU A 112 -9.42 -13.54 7.21
N ALA A 113 -9.86 -12.64 6.33
CA ALA A 113 -11.17 -12.69 5.70
C ALA A 113 -11.16 -13.39 4.33
N ALA A 114 -10.13 -14.14 4.01
CA ALA A 114 -10.01 -14.85 2.74
C ALA A 114 -9.45 -16.26 2.94
N ASP A 115 -9.85 -17.18 2.07
CA ASP A 115 -9.26 -18.52 2.02
C ASP A 115 -7.82 -18.43 1.50
N ARG A 116 -6.92 -19.24 2.07
CA ARG A 116 -5.52 -19.28 1.64
C ARG A 116 -5.34 -19.59 0.15
N SER A 117 -6.23 -20.37 -0.43
CA SER A 117 -6.22 -20.68 -1.88
C SER A 117 -6.50 -19.46 -2.77
N SER A 118 -7.06 -18.39 -2.19
CA SER A 118 -7.33 -17.13 -2.86
C SER A 118 -6.21 -16.09 -2.70
N PHE A 119 -5.18 -16.38 -1.89
CA PHE A 119 -4.07 -15.46 -1.67
C PHE A 119 -3.22 -15.30 -2.94
N VAL A 120 -2.65 -14.10 -3.11
CA VAL A 120 -1.82 -13.73 -4.25
C VAL A 120 -0.65 -12.86 -3.80
N GLY A 121 0.46 -12.98 -4.52
CA GLY A 121 1.63 -12.13 -4.33
C GLY A 121 2.66 -12.69 -3.36
N GLU A 122 3.66 -11.86 -3.05
CA GLU A 122 4.78 -12.20 -2.17
C GLU A 122 5.38 -10.94 -1.53
N VAL A 123 5.97 -11.10 -0.35
CA VAL A 123 6.70 -10.03 0.36
C VAL A 123 7.92 -10.64 1.05
N ALA A 124 9.10 -10.05 0.84
CA ALA A 124 10.26 -10.37 1.66
C ALA A 124 10.25 -9.54 2.95
N HIS A 125 10.69 -10.17 4.02
CA HIS A 125 10.78 -9.60 5.36
C HIS A 125 12.19 -9.71 5.89
N ILE A 126 12.55 -8.82 6.81
CA ILE A 126 13.80 -8.87 7.56
C ILE A 126 13.51 -8.76 9.06
N ASN A 127 14.13 -9.61 9.87
CA ASN A 127 14.04 -9.51 11.33
C ASN A 127 15.15 -8.63 11.92
N LYS A 128 15.11 -8.44 13.24
CA LYS A 128 16.12 -7.65 13.97
C LYS A 128 17.52 -8.25 13.91
N ASP A 129 17.65 -9.54 13.66
CA ASP A 129 18.92 -10.25 13.54
C ASP A 129 19.49 -10.20 12.12
N GLY A 130 18.78 -9.53 11.19
CA GLY A 130 19.18 -9.38 9.80
C GLY A 130 18.84 -10.58 8.91
N ALA A 131 18.13 -11.59 9.43
CA ALA A 131 17.66 -12.71 8.61
C ALA A 131 16.53 -12.26 7.67
N VAL A 132 16.66 -12.60 6.39
CA VAL A 132 15.68 -12.27 5.34
C VAL A 132 14.96 -13.54 4.91
N TRP A 133 13.64 -13.48 4.80
CA TRP A 133 12.82 -14.56 4.22
C TRP A 133 11.72 -13.97 3.36
N THR A 134 11.21 -14.75 2.41
CA THR A 134 10.08 -14.35 1.58
C THR A 134 8.86 -15.14 1.97
N THR A 135 7.76 -14.46 2.26
CA THR A 135 6.44 -15.06 2.38
C THR A 135 5.79 -15.05 1.01
N CYS A 136 5.66 -16.26 0.42
CA CYS A 136 4.93 -16.46 -0.82
C CYS A 136 3.46 -16.76 -0.47
N PHE A 137 2.56 -15.84 -0.78
CA PHE A 137 1.12 -16.00 -0.53
C PHE A 137 0.44 -16.74 -1.68
N GLY A 138 0.90 -16.55 -2.91
CA GLY A 138 0.35 -17.18 -4.09
C GLY A 138 0.88 -16.57 -5.40
N PRO A 139 0.20 -16.81 -6.53
CA PRO A 139 0.66 -16.31 -7.82
C PRO A 139 0.82 -14.79 -7.82
N THR A 140 1.95 -14.32 -8.33
CA THR A 140 2.20 -12.92 -8.71
C THR A 140 1.57 -12.63 -10.09
N ASN A 141 1.46 -11.38 -10.52
CA ASN A 141 0.71 -10.99 -11.73
C ASN A 141 -0.76 -11.43 -11.72
N SER A 142 -1.41 -11.27 -10.59
CA SER A 142 -2.78 -11.73 -10.37
C SER A 142 -3.72 -10.57 -10.02
N ARG A 143 -4.97 -10.67 -10.45
CA ARG A 143 -6.03 -9.82 -9.90
C ARG A 143 -6.20 -10.10 -8.41
N ALA A 144 -6.56 -9.06 -7.66
CA ALA A 144 -6.89 -9.14 -6.26
C ALA A 144 -8.18 -8.36 -5.98
N LEU A 145 -8.96 -8.78 -4.99
CA LEU A 145 -10.08 -8.02 -4.44
C LEU A 145 -9.61 -7.10 -3.31
N THR A 146 -8.67 -7.60 -2.50
CA THR A 146 -8.05 -6.86 -1.39
C THR A 146 -6.55 -6.87 -1.52
N LEU A 147 -5.90 -5.81 -1.05
CA LEU A 147 -4.45 -5.66 -1.02
C LEU A 147 -3.99 -5.38 0.41
N ASP A 148 -2.75 -5.71 0.70
CA ASP A 148 -2.04 -5.29 1.90
C ASP A 148 -1.60 -3.83 1.77
N GLY A 149 -1.80 -3.04 2.81
CA GLY A 149 -1.56 -1.60 2.80
C GLY A 149 -0.10 -1.18 2.76
N LEU A 150 0.85 -2.08 3.08
CA LEU A 150 2.27 -1.72 3.14
C LEU A 150 2.81 -1.07 1.86
N PHE A 151 2.17 -1.36 0.71
CA PHE A 151 2.55 -0.89 -0.61
C PHE A 151 1.31 -0.85 -1.52
N ILE A 152 0.85 0.34 -1.87
CA ILE A 152 -0.28 0.54 -2.78
C ILE A 152 0.14 1.56 -3.85
N SER A 153 0.22 1.13 -5.11
CA SER A 153 0.45 2.03 -6.24
C SER A 153 -0.86 2.29 -6.99
N CYS A 154 -1.06 3.54 -7.43
CA CYS A 154 -2.28 3.98 -8.08
C CYS A 154 -1.98 4.80 -9.33
N LYS A 155 -2.64 4.53 -10.44
CA LYS A 155 -2.71 5.43 -11.59
C LYS A 155 -3.67 6.57 -11.25
N VAL A 156 -3.15 7.74 -10.86
CA VAL A 156 -3.94 8.82 -10.25
C VAL A 156 -5.12 9.24 -11.14
N ASN A 157 -4.91 9.35 -12.44
CA ASN A 157 -5.97 9.74 -13.37
C ASN A 157 -7.15 8.75 -13.38
N ASP A 158 -6.88 7.43 -13.28
CA ASP A 158 -7.94 6.41 -13.25
C ASP A 158 -8.82 6.57 -12.00
N LEU A 159 -8.18 6.90 -10.86
CA LEU A 159 -8.87 7.11 -9.59
C LEU A 159 -9.69 8.40 -9.61
N VAL A 160 -9.12 9.48 -10.13
CA VAL A 160 -9.81 10.78 -10.25
C VAL A 160 -11.05 10.67 -11.13
N GLN A 161 -10.97 9.98 -12.28
CA GLN A 161 -12.12 9.74 -13.16
C GLN A 161 -13.25 8.94 -12.51
N LYS A 162 -12.93 8.15 -11.50
CA LYS A 162 -13.87 7.33 -10.73
C LYS A 162 -14.24 7.95 -9.39
N GLU A 163 -13.74 9.16 -9.08
CA GLU A 163 -13.93 9.79 -7.76
C GLU A 163 -13.58 8.82 -6.62
N LEU A 164 -12.51 8.05 -6.80
CA LEU A 164 -12.05 7.04 -5.85
C LEU A 164 -10.97 7.62 -4.94
N LEU A 165 -11.29 7.75 -3.66
CA LEU A 165 -10.40 8.21 -2.60
C LEU A 165 -10.35 7.18 -1.48
N PHE A 166 -9.29 7.23 -0.67
CA PHE A 166 -9.23 6.51 0.60
C PHE A 166 -10.34 6.98 1.54
N ASP A 167 -10.84 6.08 2.37
CA ASP A 167 -11.81 6.42 3.38
C ASP A 167 -11.11 6.97 4.63
N GLU A 168 -11.24 8.28 4.89
CA GLU A 168 -10.56 8.96 5.99
C GLU A 168 -11.05 8.56 7.39
N GLU A 169 -12.17 7.83 7.46
CA GLU A 169 -12.64 7.19 8.67
C GLU A 169 -11.69 6.09 9.19
N PHE A 170 -10.80 5.58 8.30
CA PHE A 170 -9.76 4.59 8.60
C PHE A 170 -8.38 5.23 8.50
N ALA A 171 -7.88 5.72 9.64
CA ALA A 171 -6.63 6.49 9.69
C ALA A 171 -5.38 5.63 9.43
N PHE A 172 -5.34 4.38 9.97
CA PHE A 172 -4.21 3.46 9.86
C PHE A 172 -4.69 2.02 9.62
N HIS A 173 -5.52 1.46 10.50
CA HIS A 173 -6.07 0.13 10.30
C HIS A 173 -7.23 0.18 9.31
N PHE A 174 -7.37 -0.86 8.49
CA PHE A 174 -8.45 -1.04 7.52
C PHE A 174 -8.49 -0.04 6.35
N TYR A 175 -7.60 0.95 6.28
CA TYR A 175 -7.59 1.91 5.18
C TYR A 175 -7.40 1.25 3.81
N ASP A 176 -6.60 0.19 3.76
CA ASP A 176 -6.27 -0.61 2.59
C ASP A 176 -7.45 -1.43 2.09
N ILE A 177 -8.10 -2.20 2.97
CA ILE A 177 -9.26 -3.01 2.56
C ILE A 177 -10.49 -2.14 2.31
N ALA A 178 -10.70 -1.03 3.05
CA ALA A 178 -11.76 -0.07 2.76
C ALA A 178 -11.56 0.56 1.37
N PHE A 179 -10.34 0.94 1.03
CA PHE A 179 -10.00 1.45 -0.30
C PHE A 179 -10.26 0.40 -1.39
N CYS A 180 -9.88 -0.85 -1.17
CA CYS A 180 -10.15 -1.95 -2.10
C CYS A 180 -11.65 -2.22 -2.28
N MET A 181 -12.46 -2.16 -1.20
CA MET A 181 -13.92 -2.31 -1.31
C MET A 181 -14.52 -1.20 -2.18
N ARG A 182 -14.15 0.06 -1.94
CA ARG A 182 -14.58 1.21 -2.76
C ARG A 182 -14.11 1.09 -4.20
N ALA A 183 -12.89 0.62 -4.43
CA ALA A 183 -12.36 0.36 -5.78
C ALA A 183 -13.21 -0.68 -6.52
N ASN A 184 -13.57 -1.78 -5.85
CA ASN A 184 -14.41 -2.82 -6.43
C ASN A 184 -15.81 -2.32 -6.78
N GLU A 185 -16.46 -1.53 -5.92
CA GLU A 185 -17.76 -0.89 -6.19
C GLU A 185 -17.70 0.00 -7.43
N LYS A 186 -16.62 0.75 -7.59
CA LYS A 186 -16.38 1.65 -8.74
C LYS A 186 -15.79 0.92 -9.97
N LYS A 187 -15.64 -0.41 -9.91
CA LYS A 187 -15.06 -1.26 -10.96
C LYS A 187 -13.64 -0.84 -11.37
N VAL A 188 -12.85 -0.40 -10.40
CA VAL A 188 -11.42 -0.10 -10.58
C VAL A 188 -10.62 -1.39 -10.33
N ALA A 189 -9.76 -1.75 -11.28
CA ALA A 189 -9.02 -3.01 -11.21
C ALA A 189 -7.87 -2.95 -10.21
N CYS A 190 -7.87 -3.88 -9.26
CA CYS A 190 -6.76 -4.13 -8.33
C CYS A 190 -6.01 -5.40 -8.70
N GLY A 191 -4.72 -5.45 -8.44
CA GLY A 191 -3.91 -6.64 -8.61
C GLY A 191 -2.54 -6.55 -7.95
N VAL A 192 -1.79 -7.63 -8.03
CA VAL A 192 -0.43 -7.73 -7.47
C VAL A 192 0.60 -7.97 -8.58
N LEU A 193 1.79 -7.40 -8.41
CA LEU A 193 2.94 -7.60 -9.29
C LEU A 193 4.16 -8.10 -8.50
N PRO A 194 5.08 -8.84 -9.16
CA PRO A 194 6.33 -9.31 -8.55
C PRO A 194 7.34 -8.16 -8.43
N ILE A 195 7.17 -7.32 -7.43
CA ILE A 195 8.05 -6.19 -7.12
C ILE A 195 8.88 -6.54 -5.89
N LYS A 196 10.20 -6.41 -5.98
CA LYS A 196 11.10 -6.73 -4.89
C LYS A 196 11.12 -5.61 -3.84
N VAL A 197 10.65 -5.94 -2.65
CA VAL A 197 10.76 -5.10 -1.46
C VAL A 197 11.27 -5.91 -0.28
N VAL A 198 11.76 -5.24 0.76
CA VAL A 198 12.07 -5.86 2.06
C VAL A 198 11.34 -5.07 3.13
N HIS A 199 10.41 -5.72 3.82
CA HIS A 199 9.62 -5.16 4.91
C HIS A 199 10.25 -5.48 6.26
N SER A 200 10.52 -4.45 7.06
CA SER A 200 11.17 -4.56 8.38
C SER A 200 10.17 -4.62 9.53
N GLY A 201 8.88 -4.45 9.26
CA GLY A 201 7.81 -4.56 10.25
C GLY A 201 7.46 -6.03 10.53
N LEU A 202 7.18 -6.36 11.79
CA LEU A 202 6.75 -7.71 12.20
C LEU A 202 5.23 -7.91 12.14
N GLY A 203 4.46 -6.90 11.70
CA GLY A 203 3.00 -6.99 11.64
C GLY A 203 2.29 -7.01 13.02
N ASP A 204 2.96 -6.58 14.07
CA ASP A 204 2.51 -6.67 15.47
C ASP A 204 1.32 -5.75 15.82
N SER A 205 0.81 -4.96 14.86
CA SER A 205 -0.29 -4.03 15.12
C SER A 205 -1.69 -4.67 15.12
N MET A 206 -1.78 -5.96 14.83
CA MET A 206 -3.06 -6.67 14.83
C MET A 206 -3.52 -6.99 16.26
N LEU A 207 -4.84 -6.85 16.48
CA LEU A 207 -5.50 -7.14 17.76
C LEU A 207 -5.20 -6.13 18.88
N THR A 208 -4.73 -4.92 18.53
CA THR A 208 -4.76 -3.81 19.47
C THR A 208 -6.20 -3.30 19.63
N LYS A 209 -6.45 -2.51 20.68
CA LYS A 209 -7.77 -1.89 20.89
C LYS A 209 -8.19 -1.04 19.69
N GLU A 210 -7.25 -0.29 19.14
CA GLU A 210 -7.46 0.56 17.96
C GLU A 210 -7.83 -0.28 16.72
N TRP A 211 -7.20 -1.45 16.57
CA TRP A 211 -7.53 -2.38 15.50
C TRP A 211 -8.95 -2.96 15.67
N GLU A 212 -9.32 -3.33 16.89
CA GLU A 212 -10.65 -3.88 17.18
C GLU A 212 -11.77 -2.84 16.95
N GLU A 213 -11.55 -1.60 17.37
CA GLU A 213 -12.47 -0.48 17.12
C GLU A 213 -12.64 -0.23 15.61
N ALA A 214 -11.54 -0.24 14.85
CA ALA A 214 -11.57 -0.11 13.39
C ALA A 214 -12.27 -1.29 12.71
N ASN A 215 -12.09 -2.53 13.21
CA ASN A 215 -12.79 -3.71 12.70
C ASN A 215 -14.31 -3.61 12.89
N ILE A 216 -14.77 -3.18 14.05
CA ILE A 216 -16.21 -2.96 14.32
C ILE A 216 -16.76 -1.91 13.34
N LYS A 217 -16.08 -0.78 13.21
CA LYS A 217 -16.46 0.30 12.29
C LYS A 217 -16.52 -0.17 10.84
N PHE A 218 -15.51 -0.91 10.40
CA PHE A 218 -15.46 -1.46 9.05
C PHE A 218 -16.65 -2.42 8.78
N LYS A 219 -16.98 -3.29 9.74
CA LYS A 219 -18.14 -4.18 9.62
C LYS A 219 -19.45 -3.41 9.47
N GLN A 220 -19.64 -2.35 10.24
CA GLN A 220 -20.84 -1.52 10.17
C GLN A 220 -20.99 -0.82 8.82
N GLN A 221 -19.88 -0.39 8.21
CA GLN A 221 -19.89 0.41 7.00
C GLN A 221 -19.84 -0.43 5.71
N TYR A 222 -19.11 -1.54 5.70
CA TYR A 222 -18.83 -2.31 4.49
C TYR A 222 -19.40 -3.73 4.48
N CYS A 223 -19.97 -4.22 5.59
CA CYS A 223 -20.46 -5.59 5.70
C CYS A 223 -21.96 -5.71 6.01
N SER A 224 -22.64 -4.55 6.20
CA SER A 224 -24.09 -4.49 6.39
C SER A 224 -24.86 -4.73 5.10
#